data_e6d7055a40449114ab5ec27c0ae47d4b
#
_entry.id   e6d7055a40449114ab5ec27c0ae47d4b
#
_cell.length_a   1.000
_cell.length_b   1.000
_cell.length_c   1.000
_cell.angle_alpha   90.00
_cell.angle_beta   90.00
_cell.angle_gamma   90.00
#
_symmetry.space_group_name_H-M   'P 1'
#
loop_
_entity.id
_entity.type
_entity.pdbx_description
1 polymer ?
#
loop_
_entity_poly.entity_id
_entity_poly.type
_entity_poly.pdbx_seq_one_letter_code
_entity_poly.pdbx_strand_id
1 'polypeptide(L)'
;MPILITDFDGTFTRRDYFDLIIERHDPPGAREAWGRFQAGELTHAEGIAGVFASLRTDLAGADRLVDALDPAPGTADAVRRLQAAGWEIVVASAGCRWYIDRLLGKLGLELTVHASPGVFAPETGLVMTPDPAGRFFHAEAGIDKPAVVREALGRDAIVAYAGDSNTDREAALLVSAERRFITGWLGRRFEKEGVACVRVGAWGEITGKLLEL
;
A
#
# COMPACT_ATOMS: atom_id res chain seq x y z
N MET A 1 -17.40 5.05 14.06
CA MET A 1 -16.34 5.96 13.59
C MET A 1 -16.00 5.53 12.16
N PRO A 2 -16.22 6.40 11.16
CA PRO A 2 -15.98 6.04 9.76
C PRO A 2 -14.52 5.64 9.53
N ILE A 3 -14.29 4.72 8.57
CA ILE A 3 -12.98 4.11 8.35
C ILE A 3 -12.58 4.27 6.88
N LEU A 4 -11.39 4.84 6.63
CA LEU A 4 -10.74 4.81 5.33
C LEU A 4 -9.63 3.76 5.34
N ILE A 5 -9.76 2.75 4.51
CA ILE A 5 -8.68 1.78 4.24
C ILE A 5 -7.96 2.24 2.98
N THR A 6 -6.65 2.34 3.05
CA THR A 6 -5.82 2.76 1.93
C THR A 6 -4.70 1.78 1.66
N ASP A 7 -4.44 1.49 0.39
CA ASP A 7 -3.16 0.97 -0.02
C ASP A 7 -2.07 2.01 0.20
N PHE A 8 -0.81 1.60 0.14
CA PHE A 8 0.34 2.46 0.40
C PHE A 8 1.09 2.82 -0.88
N ASP A 9 1.77 1.88 -1.49
CA ASP A 9 2.59 2.08 -2.67
C ASP A 9 1.71 2.37 -3.90
N GLY A 10 2.01 3.44 -4.64
CA GLY A 10 1.19 3.86 -5.79
C GLY A 10 -0.15 4.52 -5.44
N THR A 11 -0.54 4.54 -4.16
CA THR A 11 -1.80 5.11 -3.66
C THR A 11 -1.55 6.23 -2.64
N PHE A 12 -1.09 5.89 -1.43
CA PHE A 12 -0.70 6.88 -0.41
C PHE A 12 0.57 7.63 -0.84
N THR A 13 1.49 6.93 -1.48
CA THR A 13 2.67 7.46 -2.14
C THR A 13 2.47 7.47 -3.66
N ARG A 14 3.21 8.32 -4.37
CA ARG A 14 3.21 8.39 -5.84
C ARG A 14 4.15 7.37 -6.47
N ARG A 15 5.05 6.80 -5.67
CA ARG A 15 6.05 5.84 -6.09
C ARG A 15 5.91 4.57 -5.26
N ASP A 16 6.32 3.47 -5.87
CA ASP A 16 6.37 2.15 -5.25
C ASP A 16 7.80 1.86 -4.79
N TYR A 17 7.96 1.33 -3.56
CA TYR A 17 9.27 1.00 -3.00
C TYR A 17 9.97 -0.08 -3.82
N PHE A 18 9.21 -1.03 -4.34
CA PHE A 18 9.67 -2.07 -5.26
C PHE A 18 10.28 -1.46 -6.52
N ASP A 19 9.57 -0.55 -7.20
CA ASP A 19 10.04 0.11 -8.42
C ASP A 19 11.29 0.94 -8.15
N LEU A 20 11.35 1.63 -7.01
CA LEU A 20 12.52 2.42 -6.61
C LEU A 20 13.77 1.57 -6.41
N ILE A 21 13.66 0.35 -5.88
CA ILE A 21 14.78 -0.58 -5.78
C ILE A 21 15.31 -0.93 -7.18
N ILE A 22 14.42 -1.31 -8.08
CA ILE A 22 14.80 -1.69 -9.45
C ILE A 22 15.40 -0.50 -10.20
N GLU A 23 14.79 0.67 -10.15
CA GLU A 23 15.24 1.84 -10.88
C GLU A 23 16.59 2.39 -10.40
N ARG A 24 16.84 2.37 -9.09
CA ARG A 24 18.00 3.05 -8.51
C ARG A 24 19.16 2.14 -8.17
N HIS A 25 18.90 0.87 -7.92
CA HIS A 25 19.94 -0.10 -7.53
C HIS A 25 20.08 -1.23 -8.54
N ASP A 26 19.01 -1.55 -9.29
CA ASP A 26 18.96 -2.61 -10.30
C ASP A 26 19.69 -3.91 -9.88
N PRO A 27 19.43 -4.44 -8.68
CA PRO A 27 20.14 -5.61 -8.22
C PRO A 27 19.77 -6.84 -9.06
N PRO A 28 20.72 -7.66 -9.50
CA PRO A 28 20.43 -8.83 -10.33
C PRO A 28 19.38 -9.77 -9.75
N GLY A 29 19.38 -9.96 -8.42
CA GLY A 29 18.37 -10.77 -7.71
C GLY A 29 16.95 -10.21 -7.79
N ALA A 30 16.77 -8.89 -7.95
CA ALA A 30 15.45 -8.30 -8.11
C ALA A 30 14.79 -8.72 -9.43
N ARG A 31 15.54 -8.64 -10.54
CA ARG A 31 15.04 -9.04 -11.86
C ARG A 31 14.73 -10.54 -11.90
N GLU A 32 15.57 -11.36 -11.28
CA GLU A 32 15.36 -12.80 -11.18
C GLU A 32 14.08 -13.12 -10.41
N ALA A 33 13.92 -12.58 -9.18
CA ALA A 33 12.75 -12.83 -8.34
C ALA A 33 11.46 -12.39 -9.04
N TRP A 34 11.45 -11.21 -9.64
CA TRP A 34 10.30 -10.70 -10.37
C TRP A 34 9.98 -11.50 -11.64
N GLY A 35 11.00 -11.91 -12.40
CA GLY A 35 10.85 -12.77 -13.57
C GLY A 35 10.23 -14.13 -13.22
N ARG A 36 10.62 -14.72 -12.10
CA ARG A 36 10.03 -15.98 -11.59
C ARG A 36 8.57 -15.80 -11.19
N PHE A 37 8.22 -14.68 -10.55
CA PHE A 37 6.81 -14.34 -10.29
C PHE A 37 6.03 -14.23 -11.62
N GLN A 38 6.54 -13.50 -12.61
CA GLN A 38 5.88 -13.36 -13.92
C GLN A 38 5.74 -14.70 -14.66
N ALA A 39 6.65 -15.64 -14.44
CA ALA A 39 6.57 -17.00 -14.95
C ALA A 39 5.58 -17.92 -14.17
N GLY A 40 4.99 -17.42 -13.08
CA GLY A 40 4.10 -18.20 -12.21
C GLY A 40 4.81 -19.21 -11.31
N GLU A 41 6.13 -19.05 -11.11
CA GLU A 41 6.93 -19.93 -10.24
C GLU A 41 6.91 -19.47 -8.78
N LEU A 42 6.61 -18.21 -8.54
CA LEU A 42 6.50 -17.58 -7.22
C LEU A 42 5.14 -16.91 -7.08
N THR A 43 4.67 -16.83 -5.85
CA THR A 43 3.54 -15.95 -5.48
C THR A 43 3.95 -14.48 -5.59
N HIS A 44 2.98 -13.57 -5.66
CA HIS A 44 3.25 -12.14 -5.64
C HIS A 44 4.05 -11.71 -4.39
N ALA A 45 3.67 -12.24 -3.22
CA ALA A 45 4.37 -11.97 -1.97
C ALA A 45 5.83 -12.44 -2.00
N GLU A 46 6.10 -13.62 -2.55
CA GLU A 46 7.46 -14.16 -2.70
C GLU A 46 8.28 -13.35 -3.70
N GLY A 47 7.68 -12.93 -4.82
CA GLY A 47 8.32 -12.07 -5.81
C GLY A 47 8.77 -10.73 -5.22
N ILE A 48 7.87 -10.05 -4.51
CA ILE A 48 8.19 -8.79 -3.80
C ILE A 48 9.27 -9.01 -2.73
N ALA A 49 9.13 -10.04 -1.90
CA ALA A 49 10.11 -10.36 -0.87
C ALA A 49 11.51 -10.63 -1.45
N GLY A 50 11.59 -11.30 -2.60
CA GLY A 50 12.85 -11.54 -3.32
C GLY A 50 13.49 -10.24 -3.81
N VAL A 51 12.69 -9.31 -4.34
CA VAL A 51 13.18 -7.98 -4.75
C VAL A 51 13.72 -7.20 -3.55
N PHE A 52 12.97 -7.15 -2.45
CA PHE A 52 13.38 -6.44 -1.24
C PHE A 52 14.65 -7.05 -0.61
N ALA A 53 14.73 -8.36 -0.55
CA ALA A 53 15.91 -9.07 -0.04
C ALA A 53 17.15 -8.93 -0.94
N SER A 54 17.00 -8.53 -2.19
CA SER A 54 18.11 -8.31 -3.12
C SER A 54 18.81 -6.96 -2.95
N LEU A 55 18.18 -5.99 -2.27
CA LEU A 55 18.71 -4.65 -2.04
C LEU A 55 20.02 -4.70 -1.26
N ARG A 56 21.11 -4.18 -1.83
CA ARG A 56 22.42 -4.05 -1.19
C ARG A 56 22.79 -2.57 -1.11
N THR A 57 22.64 -2.01 0.07
CA THR A 57 23.00 -0.61 0.36
C THR A 57 23.15 -0.44 1.88
N ASP A 58 23.69 0.66 2.32
CA ASP A 58 23.68 1.03 3.73
C ASP A 58 22.29 1.54 4.19
N LEU A 59 22.13 1.74 5.48
CA LEU A 59 20.86 2.23 6.04
C LEU A 59 20.49 3.61 5.45
N ALA A 60 21.47 4.48 5.23
CA ALA A 60 21.23 5.79 4.62
C ALA A 60 20.74 5.67 3.18
N GLY A 61 21.24 4.68 2.42
CA GLY A 61 20.75 4.36 1.08
C GLY A 61 19.31 3.86 1.08
N ALA A 62 18.98 2.97 2.00
CA ALA A 62 17.61 2.49 2.17
C ALA A 62 16.65 3.62 2.61
N ASP A 63 17.10 4.52 3.49
CA ASP A 63 16.32 5.71 3.90
C ASP A 63 16.11 6.69 2.73
N ARG A 64 17.08 6.84 1.81
CA ARG A 64 16.88 7.64 0.59
C ARG A 64 15.81 7.04 -0.34
N LEU A 65 15.63 5.71 -0.35
CA LEU A 65 14.51 5.10 -1.07
C LEU A 65 13.18 5.42 -0.39
N VAL A 66 13.13 5.41 0.96
CA VAL A 66 11.93 5.83 1.70
C VAL A 66 11.57 7.29 1.38
N ASP A 67 12.56 8.20 1.34
CA ASP A 67 12.34 9.60 0.98
C ASP A 67 11.83 9.77 -0.46
N ALA A 68 12.19 8.85 -1.34
CA ALA A 68 11.80 8.86 -2.73
C ALA A 68 10.40 8.27 -3.02
N LEU A 69 9.72 7.71 -2.03
CA LEU A 69 8.32 7.25 -2.16
C LEU A 69 7.37 8.39 -2.54
N ASP A 70 7.76 9.62 -2.22
CA ASP A 70 7.14 10.83 -2.75
C ASP A 70 5.62 10.90 -2.51
N PRO A 71 5.15 10.97 -1.26
CA PRO A 71 3.76 11.29 -0.98
C PRO A 71 3.41 12.66 -1.59
N ALA A 72 2.22 12.79 -2.18
CA ALA A 72 1.82 14.06 -2.77
C ALA A 72 1.88 15.19 -1.72
N PRO A 73 2.26 16.43 -2.11
CA PRO A 73 2.25 17.56 -1.19
C PRO A 73 0.88 17.70 -0.50
N GLY A 74 0.89 17.92 0.82
CA GLY A 74 -0.32 18.05 1.62
C GLY A 74 -0.97 16.73 2.08
N THR A 75 -0.41 15.55 1.72
CA THR A 75 -0.97 14.25 2.17
C THR A 75 -1.02 14.16 3.69
N ALA A 76 0.03 14.57 4.41
CA ALA A 76 0.03 14.53 5.88
C ALA A 76 -1.06 15.43 6.49
N ASP A 77 -1.27 16.62 5.94
CA ASP A 77 -2.33 17.53 6.41
C ASP A 77 -3.72 16.99 6.07
N ALA A 78 -3.88 16.34 4.92
CA ALA A 78 -5.10 15.66 4.52
C ALA A 78 -5.46 14.52 5.50
N VAL A 79 -4.47 13.72 5.92
CA VAL A 79 -4.63 12.69 6.95
C VAL A 79 -5.11 13.31 8.27
N ARG A 80 -4.41 14.35 8.76
CA ARG A 80 -4.77 15.01 10.02
C ARG A 80 -6.18 15.61 9.98
N ARG A 81 -6.59 16.16 8.84
CA ARG A 81 -7.95 16.69 8.65
C ARG A 81 -9.01 15.60 8.74
N LEU A 82 -8.79 14.42 8.13
CA LEU A 82 -9.70 13.28 8.26
C LEU A 82 -9.76 12.77 9.70
N GLN A 83 -8.61 12.63 10.37
CA GLN A 83 -8.56 12.22 11.77
C GLN A 83 -9.30 13.21 12.68
N ALA A 84 -9.12 14.52 12.47
CA ALA A 84 -9.84 15.57 13.20
C ALA A 84 -11.36 15.54 12.95
N ALA A 85 -11.79 15.06 11.79
CA ALA A 85 -13.20 14.82 11.46
C ALA A 85 -13.74 13.47 11.95
N GLY A 86 -12.94 12.73 12.72
CA GLY A 86 -13.34 11.46 13.34
C GLY A 86 -13.18 10.23 12.46
N TRP A 87 -12.42 10.30 11.36
CA TRP A 87 -12.09 9.14 10.53
C TRP A 87 -10.91 8.36 11.11
N GLU A 88 -11.05 7.05 11.19
CA GLU A 88 -9.93 6.12 11.32
C GLU A 88 -9.30 5.89 9.95
N ILE A 89 -7.97 5.92 9.87
CA ILE A 89 -7.25 5.61 8.62
C ILE A 89 -6.40 4.38 8.87
N VAL A 90 -6.60 3.37 8.01
CA VAL A 90 -5.95 2.07 8.08
C VAL A 90 -5.17 1.83 6.79
N VAL A 91 -3.88 1.63 6.89
CA VAL A 91 -3.04 1.20 5.75
C VAL A 91 -3.12 -0.32 5.62
N ALA A 92 -3.42 -0.82 4.43
CA ALA A 92 -3.42 -2.24 4.08
C ALA A 92 -2.52 -2.47 2.85
N SER A 93 -1.28 -2.89 3.05
CA SER A 93 -0.25 -2.97 2.01
C SER A 93 0.36 -4.36 1.86
N ALA A 94 0.59 -4.80 0.62
CA ALA A 94 1.36 -5.98 0.29
C ALA A 94 2.88 -5.78 0.50
N GLY A 95 3.30 -4.55 0.75
CA GLY A 95 4.69 -4.19 1.01
C GLY A 95 5.18 -4.55 2.42
N CYS A 96 6.25 -3.89 2.84
CA CYS A 96 6.89 -4.18 4.11
C CYS A 96 6.70 -3.03 5.12
N ARG A 97 6.27 -3.38 6.30
CA ARG A 97 6.05 -2.45 7.40
C ARG A 97 7.29 -1.60 7.73
N TRP A 98 8.49 -2.13 7.48
CA TRP A 98 9.73 -1.43 7.79
C TRP A 98 9.84 -0.05 7.12
N TYR A 99 9.55 0.06 5.81
CA TYR A 99 9.62 1.35 5.11
C TYR A 99 8.35 2.19 5.29
N ILE A 100 7.20 1.52 5.45
CA ILE A 100 5.92 2.21 5.70
C ILE A 100 5.99 2.99 7.01
N ASP A 101 6.36 2.34 8.12
CA ASP A 101 6.48 2.97 9.45
C ASP A 101 7.53 4.11 9.42
N ARG A 102 8.62 3.94 8.65
CA ARG A 102 9.64 5.00 8.49
C ARG A 102 9.10 6.23 7.78
N LEU A 103 8.38 6.07 6.67
CA LEU A 103 7.77 7.20 5.98
C LEU A 103 6.70 7.88 6.85
N LEU A 104 5.81 7.11 7.48
CA LEU A 104 4.79 7.65 8.37
C LEU A 104 5.43 8.43 9.54
N GLY A 105 6.50 7.91 10.14
CA GLY A 105 7.26 8.60 11.18
C GLY A 105 7.88 9.91 10.69
N LYS A 106 8.46 9.94 9.48
CA LYS A 106 8.99 11.18 8.86
C LYS A 106 7.89 12.23 8.61
N LEU A 107 6.66 11.78 8.32
CA LEU A 107 5.50 12.65 8.13
C LEU A 107 4.83 13.07 9.45
N GLY A 108 5.27 12.51 10.59
CA GLY A 108 4.64 12.73 11.90
C GLY A 108 3.21 12.18 11.95
N LEU A 109 2.98 11.01 11.35
CA LEU A 109 1.69 10.33 11.30
C LEU A 109 1.72 9.03 12.08
N GLU A 110 0.68 8.79 12.86
CA GLU A 110 0.42 7.52 13.53
C GLU A 110 -0.85 6.90 12.92
N LEU A 111 -0.70 5.80 12.19
CA LEU A 111 -1.78 5.09 11.52
C LEU A 111 -1.73 3.60 11.89
N THR A 112 -2.90 2.95 11.86
CA THR A 112 -2.95 1.48 11.88
C THR A 112 -2.40 0.94 10.57
N VAL A 113 -1.39 0.04 10.65
CA VAL A 113 -0.74 -0.54 9.47
C VAL A 113 -0.87 -2.05 9.50
N HIS A 114 -1.50 -2.61 8.47
CA HIS A 114 -1.52 -4.03 8.15
C HIS A 114 -0.62 -4.27 6.94
N ALA A 115 0.57 -4.78 7.19
CA ALA A 115 1.59 -5.13 6.19
C ALA A 115 2.54 -6.15 6.79
N SER A 116 3.27 -6.88 5.95
CA SER A 116 4.26 -7.86 6.42
C SER A 116 5.35 -7.18 7.24
N PRO A 117 5.69 -7.68 8.44
CA PRO A 117 6.88 -7.24 9.17
C PRO A 117 8.15 -7.48 8.35
N GLY A 118 9.23 -6.80 8.71
CA GLY A 118 10.54 -7.04 8.11
C GLY A 118 11.65 -6.29 8.80
N VAL A 119 12.88 -6.69 8.48
CA VAL A 119 14.11 -6.10 9.01
C VAL A 119 15.06 -5.82 7.86
N PHE A 120 15.63 -4.62 7.86
CA PHE A 120 16.67 -4.24 6.91
C PHE A 120 18.06 -4.42 7.54
N ALA A 121 18.97 -5.04 6.78
CA ALA A 121 20.40 -5.01 7.04
C ALA A 121 21.15 -4.89 5.69
N PRO A 122 22.32 -4.20 5.64
CA PRO A 122 23.08 -4.00 4.41
C PRO A 122 23.44 -5.30 3.67
N GLU A 123 23.69 -6.36 4.42
CA GLU A 123 24.14 -7.66 3.92
C GLU A 123 22.99 -8.51 3.37
N THR A 124 21.78 -8.36 3.93
CA THR A 124 20.61 -9.19 3.58
C THR A 124 19.54 -8.46 2.80
N GLY A 125 19.65 -7.12 2.71
CA GLY A 125 18.58 -6.28 2.19
C GLY A 125 17.41 -6.16 3.16
N LEU A 126 16.22 -5.89 2.64
CA LEU A 126 14.99 -5.83 3.42
C LEU A 126 14.33 -7.21 3.41
N VAL A 127 14.50 -7.95 4.50
CA VAL A 127 13.92 -9.29 4.67
C VAL A 127 12.54 -9.17 5.27
N MET A 128 11.50 -9.54 4.49
CA MET A 128 10.13 -9.64 4.97
C MET A 128 9.95 -10.94 5.76
N THR A 129 9.19 -10.85 6.84
CA THR A 129 8.86 -11.98 7.73
C THR A 129 7.34 -12.07 7.91
N PRO A 130 6.59 -12.47 6.87
CA PRO A 130 5.14 -12.60 6.99
C PRO A 130 4.78 -13.63 8.06
N ASP A 131 3.69 -13.35 8.79
CA ASP A 131 3.16 -14.27 9.80
C ASP A 131 1.99 -15.05 9.21
N PRO A 132 2.16 -16.36 8.90
CA PRO A 132 1.08 -17.19 8.35
C PRO A 132 -0.12 -17.35 9.30
N ALA A 133 0.06 -17.16 10.61
CA ALA A 133 -1.02 -17.14 11.59
C ALA A 133 -1.65 -15.75 11.77
N GLY A 134 -1.08 -14.74 11.12
CA GLY A 134 -1.56 -13.36 11.17
C GLY A 134 -3.00 -13.22 10.64
N ARG A 135 -3.80 -12.42 11.31
CA ARG A 135 -5.24 -12.26 11.06
C ARG A 135 -5.59 -11.93 9.59
N PHE A 136 -4.74 -11.17 8.91
CA PHE A 136 -4.93 -10.72 7.54
C PHE A 136 -3.86 -11.27 6.61
N PHE A 137 -3.24 -12.39 6.96
CA PHE A 137 -2.28 -13.05 6.07
C PHE A 137 -2.99 -13.66 4.86
N HIS A 138 -2.38 -13.49 3.68
CA HIS A 138 -2.79 -14.13 2.44
C HIS A 138 -1.56 -14.70 1.72
N ALA A 139 -1.54 -15.99 1.47
CA ALA A 139 -0.35 -16.68 0.95
C ALA A 139 0.11 -16.12 -0.41
N GLU A 140 -0.83 -15.76 -1.29
CA GLU A 140 -0.50 -15.22 -2.62
C GLU A 140 -0.04 -13.75 -2.57
N ALA A 141 -0.75 -12.91 -1.81
CA ALA A 141 -0.54 -11.45 -1.84
C ALA A 141 0.20 -10.89 -0.61
N GLY A 142 0.47 -11.72 0.40
CA GLY A 142 1.05 -11.30 1.68
C GLY A 142 0.04 -10.69 2.65
N ILE A 143 -1.05 -10.11 2.13
CA ILE A 143 -2.14 -9.50 2.90
C ILE A 143 -3.50 -9.78 2.25
N ASP A 144 -4.51 -10.08 3.06
CA ASP A 144 -5.92 -10.16 2.67
C ASP A 144 -6.59 -8.79 2.84
N LYS A 145 -6.41 -7.89 1.87
CA LYS A 145 -7.05 -6.57 1.86
C LYS A 145 -8.58 -6.67 1.92
N PRO A 146 -9.25 -7.60 1.21
CA PRO A 146 -10.68 -7.85 1.39
C PRO A 146 -11.08 -8.19 2.83
N ALA A 147 -10.31 -8.98 3.56
CA ALA A 147 -10.60 -9.29 4.96
C ALA A 147 -10.49 -8.05 5.87
N VAL A 148 -9.52 -7.17 5.62
CA VAL A 148 -9.42 -5.86 6.32
C VAL A 148 -10.68 -5.02 6.09
N VAL A 149 -11.18 -4.96 4.85
CA VAL A 149 -12.41 -4.22 4.52
C VAL A 149 -13.64 -4.86 5.18
N ARG A 150 -13.78 -6.19 5.14
CA ARG A 150 -14.91 -6.89 5.79
C ARG A 150 -14.93 -6.65 7.30
N GLU A 151 -13.77 -6.63 7.94
CA GLU A 151 -13.68 -6.29 9.35
C GLU A 151 -14.12 -4.86 9.63
N ALA A 152 -13.66 -3.91 8.83
CA ALA A 152 -14.06 -2.52 8.98
C ALA A 152 -15.58 -2.35 8.80
N LEU A 153 -16.18 -3.03 7.80
CA LEU A 153 -17.64 -3.05 7.59
C LEU A 153 -18.41 -3.67 8.76
N GLY A 154 -17.78 -4.58 9.50
CA GLY A 154 -18.35 -5.13 10.74
C GLY A 154 -18.30 -4.15 11.92
N ARG A 155 -17.44 -3.11 11.85
CA ARG A 155 -17.24 -2.11 12.91
C ARG A 155 -18.01 -0.82 12.64
N ASP A 156 -18.15 -0.43 11.37
CA ASP A 156 -18.84 0.79 10.97
C ASP A 156 -19.52 0.63 9.60
N ALA A 157 -20.66 1.28 9.40
CA ALA A 157 -21.37 1.29 8.13
C ALA A 157 -20.73 2.23 7.09
N ILE A 158 -19.84 3.14 7.52
CA ILE A 158 -19.16 4.10 6.67
C ILE A 158 -17.70 3.65 6.49
N VAL A 159 -17.48 2.87 5.45
CA VAL A 159 -16.14 2.41 5.06
C VAL A 159 -15.83 2.89 3.66
N ALA A 160 -14.65 3.49 3.49
CA ALA A 160 -14.08 3.89 2.21
C ALA A 160 -12.79 3.09 1.91
N TYR A 161 -12.47 2.95 0.64
CA TYR A 161 -11.27 2.27 0.18
C TYR A 161 -10.51 3.09 -0.86
N ALA A 162 -9.18 3.12 -0.76
CA ALA A 162 -8.30 3.73 -1.76
C ALA A 162 -7.25 2.72 -2.23
N GLY A 163 -7.05 2.61 -3.57
CA GLY A 163 -6.09 1.69 -4.17
C GLY A 163 -5.81 1.98 -5.64
N ASP A 164 -4.79 1.34 -6.22
CA ASP A 164 -4.33 1.61 -7.58
C ASP A 164 -4.08 0.37 -8.44
N SER A 165 -3.93 -0.82 -7.82
CA SER A 165 -3.41 -2.03 -8.44
C SER A 165 -4.41 -3.19 -8.46
N ASN A 166 -4.02 -4.31 -9.06
CA ASN A 166 -4.87 -5.51 -9.11
C ASN A 166 -5.14 -6.11 -7.72
N THR A 167 -4.20 -5.98 -6.79
CA THR A 167 -4.36 -6.48 -5.42
C THR A 167 -5.43 -5.74 -4.62
N ASP A 168 -5.85 -4.55 -5.10
CA ASP A 168 -6.88 -3.71 -4.47
C ASP A 168 -8.29 -4.01 -4.98
N ARG A 169 -8.39 -4.68 -6.15
CA ARG A 169 -9.65 -4.81 -6.88
C ARG A 169 -10.79 -5.39 -6.03
N GLU A 170 -10.54 -6.52 -5.37
CA GLU A 170 -11.56 -7.20 -4.57
C GLU A 170 -11.96 -6.39 -3.34
N ALA A 171 -11.00 -5.79 -2.66
CA ALA A 171 -11.23 -4.91 -1.52
C ALA A 171 -12.06 -3.67 -1.92
N ALA A 172 -11.69 -3.03 -3.03
CA ALA A 172 -12.40 -1.88 -3.56
C ALA A 172 -13.86 -2.17 -3.90
N LEU A 173 -14.16 -3.38 -4.40
CA LEU A 173 -15.52 -3.78 -4.76
C LEU A 173 -16.45 -4.02 -3.55
N LEU A 174 -15.91 -4.15 -2.33
CA LEU A 174 -16.70 -4.33 -1.11
C LEU A 174 -17.33 -3.03 -0.60
N VAL A 175 -16.82 -1.87 -1.01
CA VAL A 175 -17.37 -0.56 -0.64
C VAL A 175 -18.22 0.02 -1.78
N SER A 176 -19.13 0.94 -1.44
CA SER A 176 -19.97 1.61 -2.42
C SER A 176 -19.16 2.47 -3.38
N ALA A 177 -19.70 2.75 -4.58
CA ALA A 177 -18.97 3.42 -5.66
C ALA A 177 -18.47 4.82 -5.28
N GLU A 178 -19.25 5.57 -4.51
CA GLU A 178 -18.92 6.92 -4.03
C GLU A 178 -17.82 6.94 -2.96
N ARG A 179 -17.51 5.79 -2.36
CA ARG A 179 -16.45 5.60 -1.34
C ARG A 179 -15.28 4.74 -1.86
N ARG A 180 -15.26 4.45 -3.15
CA ARG A 180 -14.24 3.69 -3.85
C ARG A 180 -13.32 4.65 -4.59
N PHE A 181 -12.21 5.04 -3.96
CA PHE A 181 -11.23 5.98 -4.50
C PHE A 181 -10.13 5.23 -5.23
N ILE A 182 -10.06 5.39 -6.54
CA ILE A 182 -9.16 4.57 -7.36
C ILE A 182 -8.28 5.47 -8.22
N THR A 183 -6.99 5.12 -8.23
CA THR A 183 -5.96 5.75 -9.06
C THR A 183 -5.28 4.73 -9.99
N GLY A 184 -4.19 5.08 -10.61
CA GLY A 184 -3.25 4.19 -11.29
C GLY A 184 -3.87 3.27 -12.34
N TRP A 185 -3.34 2.06 -12.37
CA TRP A 185 -3.72 1.01 -13.31
C TRP A 185 -5.17 0.52 -13.09
N LEU A 186 -5.55 0.29 -11.83
CA LEU A 186 -6.90 -0.20 -11.49
C LEU A 186 -7.98 0.78 -11.94
N GLY A 187 -7.71 2.07 -11.86
CA GLY A 187 -8.64 3.08 -12.32
C GLY A 187 -8.90 3.01 -13.83
N ARG A 188 -7.86 2.80 -14.63
CA ARG A 188 -8.03 2.59 -16.09
C ARG A 188 -8.78 1.30 -16.41
N ARG A 189 -8.54 0.26 -15.60
CA ARG A 189 -9.23 -1.02 -15.75
C ARG A 189 -10.71 -0.90 -15.41
N PHE A 190 -11.06 -0.26 -14.29
CA PHE A 190 -12.45 -0.04 -13.90
C PHE A 190 -13.23 0.78 -14.95
N GLU A 191 -12.60 1.82 -15.52
CA GLU A 191 -13.19 2.59 -16.61
C GLU A 191 -13.50 1.71 -17.82
N LYS A 192 -12.56 0.85 -18.22
CA LYS A 192 -12.75 -0.10 -19.34
C LYS A 192 -13.84 -1.13 -19.05
N GLU A 193 -13.96 -1.59 -17.80
CA GLU A 193 -14.93 -2.60 -17.36
C GLU A 193 -16.31 -1.97 -17.02
N GLY A 194 -16.46 -0.65 -17.03
CA GLY A 194 -17.69 0.05 -16.63
C GLY A 194 -17.96 -0.03 -15.13
N VAL A 195 -16.93 -0.25 -14.30
CA VAL A 195 -17.06 -0.31 -12.84
C VAL A 195 -17.00 1.11 -12.27
N ALA A 196 -18.09 1.51 -11.63
CA ALA A 196 -18.19 2.84 -11.03
C ALA A 196 -17.23 3.03 -9.86
N CYS A 197 -16.47 4.14 -9.85
CA CYS A 197 -15.56 4.53 -8.77
C CYS A 197 -15.31 6.05 -8.82
N VAL A 198 -14.75 6.59 -7.77
CA VAL A 198 -14.25 7.97 -7.73
C VAL A 198 -12.78 7.96 -8.14
N ARG A 199 -12.48 8.56 -9.30
CA ARG A 199 -11.09 8.73 -9.75
C ARG A 199 -10.44 9.86 -8.99
N VAL A 200 -9.21 9.61 -8.51
CA VAL A 200 -8.37 10.60 -7.83
C VAL A 200 -6.98 10.64 -8.46
N GLY A 201 -6.40 11.83 -8.54
CA GLY A 201 -5.03 12.05 -9.02
C GLY A 201 -3.99 12.01 -7.91
N ALA A 202 -4.40 12.32 -6.69
CA ALA A 202 -3.56 12.32 -5.50
C ALA A 202 -4.38 11.94 -4.26
N TRP A 203 -3.73 11.30 -3.29
CA TRP A 203 -4.39 10.83 -2.06
C TRP A 203 -5.11 11.96 -1.30
N GLY A 204 -4.52 13.16 -1.27
CA GLY A 204 -5.12 14.32 -0.59
C GLY A 204 -6.50 14.74 -1.12
N GLU A 205 -6.86 14.39 -2.37
CA GLU A 205 -8.17 14.69 -2.94
C GLU A 205 -9.29 13.88 -2.27
N ILE A 206 -8.96 12.70 -1.71
CA ILE A 206 -9.89 11.83 -0.98
C ILE A 206 -10.52 12.58 0.18
N THR A 207 -9.71 13.36 0.90
CA THR A 207 -10.16 14.12 2.08
C THR A 207 -11.30 15.08 1.76
N GLY A 208 -11.18 15.86 0.69
CA GLY A 208 -12.26 16.77 0.28
C GLY A 208 -13.55 16.01 -0.01
N LYS A 209 -13.44 14.91 -0.75
CA LYS A 209 -14.60 14.10 -1.14
C LYS A 209 -15.27 13.39 0.05
N LEU A 210 -14.48 12.89 1.02
CA LEU A 210 -15.03 12.23 2.20
C LEU A 210 -15.67 13.20 3.20
N LEU A 211 -15.19 14.43 3.27
CA LEU A 211 -15.75 15.45 4.16
C LEU A 211 -17.02 16.11 3.60
N GLU A 212 -17.35 15.86 2.33
CA GLU A 212 -18.58 16.30 1.66
C GLU A 212 -19.71 15.25 1.74
N LEU A 213 -19.40 13.99 2.13
CA LEU A 213 -20.36 12.90 2.30
C LEU A 213 -21.01 12.94 3.69
#